data_76ac54dbeebf323d76b5d4d300dfb4fb
#
_entry.id   76ac54dbeebf323d76b5d4d300dfb4fb
#
_cell.length_a   1.000
_cell.length_b   1.000
_cell.length_c   1.000
_cell.angle_alpha   90.00
_cell.angle_beta   90.00
_cell.angle_gamma   90.00
#
_symmetry.space_group_name_H-M   'P 1'
#
loop_
_entity.id
_entity.type
_entity.pdbx_description
1 polymer ?
#
loop_
_entity_poly.entity_id
_entity_poly.type
_entity_poly.pdbx_seq_one_letter_code
_entity_poly.pdbx_strand_id
1 'polypeptide(L)'
;MIRLADYVMSRLAEYGIEHLFYVPGGQCVYLTDALRRSENIKGISMHHEQAVAMAALSYATMNEKLGAGLVTTGCAGTNTMTGILHAYQDSIPLIIISGQ
;
A
#
# COMPACT_ATOMS: atom_id res chain seq x y z
N MET A 1 5.41 0.26 24.58
CA MET A 1 4.13 0.22 23.81
C MET A 1 4.39 0.63 22.37
N ILE A 2 3.93 -0.17 21.41
CA ILE A 2 4.07 0.13 19.98
C ILE A 2 2.87 0.97 19.51
N ARG A 3 3.11 1.94 18.65
CA ARG A 3 2.02 2.70 18.03
C ARG A 3 1.35 1.84 16.96
N LEU A 4 0.04 2.06 16.75
CA LEU A 4 -0.73 1.28 15.78
C LEU A 4 -0.11 1.34 14.38
N ALA A 5 0.29 2.53 13.92
CA ALA A 5 0.89 2.69 12.60
C ALA A 5 2.19 1.89 12.45
N ASP A 6 3.02 1.88 13.49
CA ASP A 6 4.26 1.10 13.50
C ASP A 6 3.97 -0.40 13.49
N TYR A 7 2.93 -0.81 14.21
CA TYR A 7 2.49 -2.21 14.22
C TYR A 7 2.02 -2.65 12.83
N VAL A 8 1.26 -1.80 12.14
CA VAL A 8 0.80 -2.10 10.77
C VAL A 8 2.02 -2.33 9.86
N MET A 9 3.02 -1.46 9.91
CA MET A 9 4.23 -1.62 9.09
C MET A 9 4.98 -2.90 9.45
N SER A 10 5.09 -3.23 10.74
CA SER A 10 5.70 -4.49 11.18
C SER A 10 4.97 -5.70 10.60
N ARG A 11 3.64 -5.69 10.64
CA ARG A 11 2.85 -6.81 10.11
C ARG A 11 3.00 -6.96 8.60
N LEU A 12 3.03 -5.84 7.88
CA LEU A 12 3.27 -5.89 6.43
C LEU A 12 4.64 -6.49 6.11
N ALA A 13 5.66 -6.11 6.88
CA ALA A 13 7.00 -6.68 6.71
C ALA A 13 7.02 -8.18 6.97
N GLU A 14 6.26 -8.65 7.97
CA GLU A 14 6.13 -10.09 8.26
C GLU A 14 5.48 -10.86 7.11
N TYR A 15 4.58 -10.22 6.36
CA TYR A 15 3.99 -10.83 5.16
C TYR A 15 4.91 -10.79 3.95
N GLY A 16 6.14 -10.31 4.10
CA GLY A 16 7.13 -10.28 3.05
C GLY A 16 7.08 -9.04 2.17
N ILE A 17 6.36 -8.00 2.57
CA ILE A 17 6.29 -6.75 1.82
C ILE A 17 7.57 -5.96 2.05
N GLU A 18 8.30 -5.69 0.96
CA GLU A 18 9.54 -4.91 0.98
C GLU A 18 9.35 -3.52 0.36
N HIS A 19 8.32 -3.34 -0.45
CA HIS A 19 8.01 -2.08 -1.13
C HIS A 19 6.53 -1.76 -0.96
N LEU A 20 6.22 -0.53 -0.57
CA LEU A 20 4.86 -0.05 -0.41
C LEU A 20 4.66 1.17 -1.31
N PHE A 21 3.77 1.05 -2.28
CA PHE A 21 3.43 2.14 -3.18
C PHE A 21 2.38 3.03 -2.51
N TYR A 22 2.54 4.35 -2.60
CA TYR A 22 1.64 5.23 -1.87
C TYR A 22 1.50 6.61 -2.52
N VAL A 23 0.41 7.27 -2.19
CA VAL A 23 0.23 8.72 -2.41
C VAL A 23 0.03 9.35 -1.03
N PRO A 24 0.83 10.34 -0.65
CA PRO A 24 0.64 10.99 0.64
C PRO A 24 -0.69 11.73 0.73
N GLY A 25 -1.26 11.75 1.93
CA GLY A 25 -2.50 12.48 2.19
C GLY A 25 -2.70 12.65 3.69
N GLY A 26 -3.58 13.57 4.06
CA GLY A 26 -3.77 13.95 5.46
C GLY A 26 -4.24 12.81 6.36
N GLN A 27 -5.12 11.97 5.84
CA GLN A 27 -5.72 10.91 6.65
C GLN A 27 -4.84 9.64 6.74
N CYS A 28 -3.70 9.63 6.08
CA CYS A 28 -2.74 8.53 6.21
C CYS A 28 -1.38 9.01 6.73
N VAL A 29 -1.32 10.20 7.33
CA VAL A 29 -0.06 10.82 7.76
C VAL A 29 0.71 9.97 8.77
N TYR A 30 0.02 9.32 9.70
CA TYR A 30 0.69 8.47 10.69
C TYR A 30 1.26 7.20 10.04
N LEU A 31 0.56 6.66 9.07
CA LEU A 31 1.04 5.49 8.32
C LEU A 31 2.23 5.85 7.43
N THR A 32 2.18 7.01 6.77
CA THR A 32 3.28 7.50 5.96
C THR A 32 4.53 7.77 6.80
N ASP A 33 4.34 8.33 7.99
CA ASP A 33 5.43 8.56 8.93
C ASP A 33 6.04 7.24 9.41
N ALA A 34 5.20 6.26 9.74
CA ALA A 34 5.68 4.93 10.13
C ALA A 34 6.43 4.25 8.99
N LEU A 35 5.94 4.39 7.77
CA LEU A 35 6.60 3.88 6.57
C LEU A 35 7.99 4.50 6.40
N ARG A 36 8.09 5.82 6.56
CA ARG A 36 9.36 6.54 6.45
C ARG A 36 10.39 6.04 7.48
N ARG A 37 9.92 5.68 8.68
CA ARG A 37 10.79 5.20 9.76
C ARG A 37 11.05 3.69 9.71
N SER A 38 10.32 2.97 8.87
CA SER A 38 10.51 1.52 8.75
C SER A 38 11.85 1.19 8.11
N GLU A 39 12.56 0.24 8.70
CA GLU A 39 13.84 -0.23 8.17
C GLU A 39 13.65 -1.36 7.15
N ASN A 40 12.47 -1.97 7.12
CA ASN A 40 12.20 -3.17 6.35
C ASN A 40 11.37 -2.91 5.08
N ILE A 41 10.68 -1.77 5.02
CA ILE A 41 9.80 -1.45 3.89
C ILE A 41 10.23 -0.13 3.28
N LYS A 42 10.45 -0.13 1.97
CA LYS A 42 10.75 1.08 1.22
C LYS A 42 9.46 1.62 0.62
N GLY A 43 9.17 2.88 0.90
CA GLY A 43 8.02 3.57 0.30
C GLY A 43 8.37 4.10 -1.09
N ILE A 44 7.45 3.92 -2.02
CA ILE A 44 7.57 4.46 -3.38
C ILE A 44 6.40 5.40 -3.61
N SER A 45 6.69 6.70 -3.68
CA SER A 45 5.67 7.73 -3.85
C SER A 45 5.21 7.79 -5.31
N MET A 46 3.89 7.78 -5.49
CA MET A 46 3.25 7.88 -6.79
C MET A 46 2.50 9.21 -6.87
N HIS A 47 1.97 9.52 -8.03
CA HIS A 47 1.25 10.78 -8.28
C HIS A 47 -0.26 10.61 -8.36
N HIS A 48 -0.76 9.37 -8.42
CA HIS A 48 -2.19 9.09 -8.50
C HIS A 48 -2.47 7.72 -7.90
N GLU A 49 -3.62 7.57 -7.24
CA GLU A 49 -3.97 6.33 -6.54
C GLU A 49 -4.19 5.15 -7.50
N GLN A 50 -4.68 5.41 -8.70
CA GLN A 50 -4.79 4.34 -9.69
C GLN A 50 -3.42 3.76 -10.03
N ALA A 51 -2.41 4.63 -10.12
CA ALA A 51 -1.03 4.18 -10.33
C ALA A 51 -0.51 3.37 -9.14
N VAL A 52 -0.90 3.72 -7.92
CA VAL A 52 -0.57 2.94 -6.71
C VAL A 52 -1.07 1.50 -6.86
N ALA A 53 -2.35 1.33 -7.16
CA ALA A 53 -2.94 0.00 -7.28
C ALA A 53 -2.32 -0.78 -8.45
N MET A 54 -2.11 -0.13 -9.59
CA MET A 54 -1.51 -0.79 -10.76
C MET A 54 -0.06 -1.19 -10.51
N ALA A 55 0.73 -0.33 -9.86
CA ALA A 55 2.11 -0.64 -9.50
C ALA A 55 2.16 -1.81 -8.52
N ALA A 56 1.30 -1.80 -7.51
CA ALA A 56 1.26 -2.85 -6.51
C ALA A 56 0.89 -4.20 -7.11
N LEU A 57 -0.13 -4.25 -7.97
CA LEU A 57 -0.53 -5.52 -8.60
C LEU A 57 0.53 -6.02 -9.58
N SER A 58 1.19 -5.12 -10.30
CA SER A 58 2.26 -5.50 -11.21
C SER A 58 3.47 -6.03 -10.45
N TYR A 59 3.80 -5.39 -9.34
CA TYR A 59 4.86 -5.84 -8.44
C TYR A 59 4.55 -7.26 -7.91
N ALA A 60 3.31 -7.48 -7.49
CA ALA A 60 2.87 -8.79 -7.00
C ALA A 60 3.02 -9.86 -8.07
N THR A 61 2.63 -9.55 -9.29
CA THR A 61 2.71 -10.47 -10.43
C THR A 61 4.15 -10.81 -10.77
N MET A 62 5.01 -9.79 -10.87
CA MET A 62 6.40 -9.98 -11.29
C MET A 62 7.25 -10.68 -10.23
N ASN A 63 6.96 -10.47 -8.96
CA ASN A 63 7.77 -11.01 -7.86
C ASN A 63 7.13 -12.21 -7.17
N GLU A 64 5.94 -12.62 -7.59
CA GLU A 64 5.18 -13.71 -6.96
C GLU A 64 5.02 -13.48 -5.46
N LYS A 65 4.70 -12.24 -5.09
CA LYS A 65 4.54 -11.78 -3.69
C LYS A 65 3.22 -11.04 -3.54
N LEU A 66 2.87 -10.75 -2.28
CA LEU A 66 1.79 -9.83 -1.97
C LEU A 66 2.20 -8.41 -2.36
N GLY A 67 1.40 -7.73 -3.15
CA GLY A 67 1.58 -6.31 -3.47
C GLY A 67 0.83 -5.45 -2.47
N ALA A 68 1.37 -4.27 -2.16
CA ALA A 68 0.77 -3.40 -1.15
C ALA A 68 0.74 -1.94 -1.62
N GLY A 69 -0.38 -1.29 -1.35
CA GLY A 69 -0.57 0.13 -1.60
C GLY A 69 -1.19 0.85 -0.41
N LEU A 70 -0.85 2.11 -0.25
CA LEU A 70 -1.37 2.98 0.81
C LEU A 70 -1.90 4.26 0.19
N VAL A 71 -3.14 4.59 0.50
CA VAL A 71 -3.80 5.80 0.02
C VAL A 71 -4.56 6.46 1.17
N THR A 72 -4.92 7.72 1.01
CA THR A 72 -5.73 8.40 2.01
C THR A 72 -7.21 8.05 1.84
N THR A 73 -8.09 8.75 2.53
CA THR A 73 -9.51 8.42 2.58
C THR A 73 -10.29 8.96 1.38
N GLY A 74 -11.52 8.52 1.23
CA GLY A 74 -12.49 9.06 0.27
C GLY A 74 -12.16 8.72 -1.17
N CYS A 75 -12.09 9.73 -2.02
CA CYS A 75 -11.86 9.54 -3.45
C CYS A 75 -10.48 8.95 -3.75
N ALA A 76 -9.53 9.07 -2.84
CA ALA A 76 -8.25 8.37 -2.98
C ALA A 76 -8.47 6.86 -2.98
N GLY A 77 -9.31 6.38 -2.07
CA GLY A 77 -9.66 4.96 -2.03
C GLY A 77 -10.41 4.50 -3.27
N THR A 78 -11.39 5.28 -3.74
CA THR A 78 -12.14 4.91 -4.95
C THR A 78 -11.28 4.93 -6.20
N ASN A 79 -10.24 5.76 -6.23
CA ASN A 79 -9.29 5.78 -7.35
C ASN A 79 -8.47 4.50 -7.48
N THR A 80 -8.46 3.64 -6.46
CA THR A 80 -7.76 2.35 -6.54
C THR A 80 -8.62 1.22 -7.12
N MET A 81 -9.91 1.47 -7.36
CA MET A 81 -10.87 0.40 -7.68
C MET A 81 -10.56 -0.34 -8.97
N THR A 82 -10.07 0.34 -9.99
CA THR A 82 -9.71 -0.31 -11.25
C THR A 82 -8.60 -1.35 -11.01
N GLY A 83 -7.58 -0.99 -10.26
CA GLY A 83 -6.50 -1.93 -9.92
C GLY A 83 -6.97 -3.06 -9.03
N ILE A 84 -7.85 -2.77 -8.07
CA ILE A 84 -8.41 -3.79 -7.19
C ILE A 84 -9.24 -4.79 -7.99
N LEU A 85 -10.07 -4.31 -8.91
CA LEU A 85 -10.86 -5.19 -9.78
C LEU A 85 -9.96 -6.08 -10.64
N HIS A 86 -8.91 -5.50 -11.21
CA HIS A 86 -7.95 -6.27 -11.99
C HIS A 86 -7.31 -7.38 -11.14
N ALA A 87 -6.84 -7.03 -9.95
CA ALA A 87 -6.24 -8.01 -9.04
C ALA A 87 -7.22 -9.12 -8.67
N TYR A 88 -8.47 -8.75 -8.41
CA TYR A 88 -9.53 -9.70 -8.08
C TYR A 88 -9.79 -10.67 -9.24
N GLN A 89 -9.96 -10.15 -10.45
CA GLN A 89 -10.25 -10.97 -11.64
C GLN A 89 -9.12 -11.93 -11.98
N ASP A 90 -7.88 -11.50 -11.78
CA ASP A 90 -6.71 -12.28 -12.16
C ASP A 90 -6.11 -13.05 -10.97
N SER A 91 -6.77 -13.04 -9.81
CA SER A 91 -6.32 -13.71 -8.59
C SER A 91 -4.91 -13.28 -8.16
N ILE A 92 -4.62 -11.99 -8.27
CA ILE A 92 -3.35 -11.41 -7.87
C ILE A 92 -3.45 -10.96 -6.41
N PRO A 93 -2.53 -11.39 -5.52
CA PRO A 93 -2.60 -10.99 -4.11
C PRO A 93 -2.23 -9.51 -3.93
N LEU A 94 -3.19 -8.75 -3.46
CA LEU A 94 -3.07 -7.29 -3.32
C LEU A 94 -3.71 -6.84 -2.01
N ILE A 95 -3.01 -6.00 -1.27
CA ILE A 95 -3.60 -5.31 -0.12
C ILE A 95 -3.54 -3.80 -0.36
N ILE A 96 -4.67 -3.15 -0.18
CA ILE A 96 -4.76 -1.69 -0.24
C ILE A 96 -5.21 -1.19 1.14
N ILE A 97 -4.43 -0.28 1.70
CA ILE A 97 -4.74 0.34 2.99
C ILE A 97 -5.19 1.77 2.71
N SER A 98 -6.38 2.09 3.17
CA SER A 98 -6.93 3.45 3.04
C SER A 98 -6.92 4.12 4.41
N GLY A 99 -6.37 5.31 4.49
CA GLY A 99 -6.37 6.10 5.71
C GLY A 99 -7.77 6.61 6.06
N GLN A 100 -7.95 7.02 7.33
CA GLN A 100 -9.24 7.54 7.77
C GLN A 100 -9.05 8.55 8.90
#